data_2fcd60610e2398c5a126ada3a52409a8
#
_entry.id   2fcd60610e2398c5a126ada3a52409a8
#
_cell.length_a   1.000
_cell.length_b   1.000
_cell.length_c   1.000
_cell.angle_alpha   90.00
_cell.angle_beta   90.00
_cell.angle_gamma   90.00
#
_symmetry.space_group_name_H-M   'P 1'
#
loop_
_entity.id
_entity.type
_entity.pdbx_description
1 polymer ?
#
loop_
_entity_poly.entity_id
_entity_poly.type
_entity_poly.pdbx_seq_one_letter_code
_entity_poly.pdbx_strand_id
1 'polypeptide(L)'
;MRKHKGIDNVFLWTVFGWMFMGFLILASASIGLLAKKNGADFSSVVFYQVLYGLVGCIGLYIFAFKADYHLLKKFALPLFLFGLIASVLVFLPGIGFSHGGASRWINIGSIFFQPSEFLKLGLVVYLAAWISSRKKNIHDFKTGFLPFAGIVGVSGFLLVLQRDMGTLGIMTISCVILFFLGGGKLKHLLVGLVAIVVIFFSLVYFEPYRMKRIVVFLDPS
;
A
#
# COMPACT_ATOMS: atom_id res chain seq x y z
N MET A 1 2.81 -18.98 -31.47
CA MET A 1 4.13 -18.84 -30.82
C MET A 1 4.31 -17.40 -30.32
N ARG A 2 4.18 -17.15 -29.01
CA ARG A 2 4.48 -15.83 -28.43
C ARG A 2 6.00 -15.65 -28.45
N LYS A 3 6.51 -14.70 -29.25
CA LYS A 3 7.89 -14.23 -29.13
C LYS A 3 8.07 -13.78 -27.68
N HIS A 4 8.91 -14.46 -26.92
CA HIS A 4 9.43 -13.94 -25.68
C HIS A 4 10.09 -12.58 -26.02
N LYS A 5 9.40 -11.48 -25.71
CA LYS A 5 10.09 -10.18 -25.65
C LYS A 5 11.12 -10.34 -24.55
N GLY A 6 12.37 -10.06 -24.88
CA GLY A 6 13.48 -10.11 -23.92
C GLY A 6 13.13 -9.29 -22.67
N ILE A 7 13.76 -9.64 -21.57
CA ILE A 7 13.63 -8.93 -20.30
C ILE A 7 14.03 -7.47 -20.52
N ASP A 8 13.21 -6.53 -20.05
CA ASP A 8 13.57 -5.12 -20.00
C ASP A 8 14.67 -4.93 -18.93
N ASN A 9 15.90 -4.83 -19.41
CA ASN A 9 17.05 -4.70 -18.53
C ASN A 9 17.03 -3.41 -17.71
N VAL A 10 16.49 -2.31 -18.27
CA VAL A 10 16.38 -1.03 -17.55
C VAL A 10 15.43 -1.19 -16.38
N PHE A 11 14.26 -1.79 -16.60
CA PHE A 11 13.30 -2.07 -15.54
C PHE A 11 13.91 -3.00 -14.48
N LEU A 12 14.58 -4.07 -14.90
CA LEU A 12 15.19 -5.03 -13.99
C LEU A 12 16.24 -4.36 -13.08
N TRP A 13 17.17 -3.59 -13.67
CA TRP A 13 18.21 -2.89 -12.90
C TRP A 13 17.63 -1.81 -12.00
N THR A 14 16.55 -1.14 -12.40
CA THR A 14 15.84 -0.19 -11.55
C THR A 14 15.25 -0.87 -10.32
N VAL A 15 14.61 -2.04 -10.48
CA VAL A 15 14.07 -2.82 -9.36
C VAL A 15 15.18 -3.24 -8.40
N PHE A 16 16.30 -3.79 -8.92
CA PHE A 16 17.44 -4.15 -8.08
C PHE A 16 18.05 -2.95 -7.35
N GLY A 17 18.16 -1.79 -8.02
CA GLY A 17 18.63 -0.55 -7.41
C GLY A 17 17.76 -0.12 -6.22
N TRP A 18 16.42 -0.14 -6.37
CA TRP A 18 15.50 0.16 -5.29
C TRP A 18 15.58 -0.83 -4.13
N MET A 19 15.74 -2.13 -4.43
CA MET A 19 15.92 -3.15 -3.40
C MET A 19 17.21 -2.95 -2.62
N PHE A 20 18.30 -2.66 -3.30
CA PHE A 20 19.60 -2.38 -2.68
C PHE A 20 19.55 -1.12 -1.81
N MET A 21 18.95 -0.04 -2.30
CA MET A 21 18.73 1.18 -1.51
C MET A 21 17.88 0.93 -0.27
N GLY A 22 16.78 0.16 -0.41
CA GLY A 22 15.95 -0.24 0.73
C GLY A 22 16.74 -1.02 1.78
N PHE A 23 17.63 -1.91 1.34
CA PHE A 23 18.50 -2.65 2.24
C PHE A 23 19.52 -1.73 2.96
N LEU A 24 20.12 -0.77 2.27
CA LEU A 24 21.04 0.21 2.89
C LEU A 24 20.33 1.08 3.93
N ILE A 25 19.11 1.55 3.62
CA ILE A 25 18.29 2.35 4.55
C ILE A 25 17.95 1.53 5.80
N LEU A 26 17.54 0.28 5.64
CA LEU A 26 17.24 -0.62 6.76
C LEU A 26 18.48 -0.90 7.62
N ALA A 27 19.63 -1.15 6.98
CA ALA A 27 20.89 -1.35 7.70
C ALA A 27 21.28 -0.10 8.49
N SER A 28 21.16 1.09 7.91
CA SER A 28 21.42 2.36 8.60
C SER A 28 20.46 2.61 9.76
N ALA A 29 19.15 2.36 9.58
CA ALA A 29 18.15 2.53 10.63
C ALA A 29 18.36 1.55 11.79
N SER A 30 18.83 0.33 11.53
CA SER A 30 19.13 -0.66 12.56
C SER A 30 20.31 -0.27 13.44
N ILE A 31 21.32 0.43 12.91
CA ILE A 31 22.46 0.99 13.66
C ILE A 31 21.93 2.02 14.71
N GLY A 32 20.97 2.86 14.32
CA GLY A 32 20.36 3.84 15.23
C GLY A 32 19.56 3.21 16.39
N LEU A 33 18.94 2.04 16.14
CA LEU A 33 18.23 1.28 17.18
C LEU A 33 19.20 0.61 18.18
N LEU A 34 20.40 0.27 17.72
CA LEU A 34 21.46 -0.31 18.55
C LEU A 34 22.05 0.65 19.57
N ALA A 35 22.18 1.90 19.19
CA ALA A 35 22.64 2.94 20.11
C ALA A 35 21.70 3.14 21.31
N LYS A 36 20.44 2.63 21.20
CA LYS A 36 19.41 2.70 22.25
C LYS A 36 19.25 1.44 23.11
N LYS A 37 19.71 0.26 22.66
CA LYS A 37 19.60 -1.02 23.37
C LYS A 37 20.96 -1.70 23.46
N ASN A 38 21.31 -2.17 24.65
CA ASN A 38 22.54 -2.92 24.88
C ASN A 38 22.79 -3.99 23.83
N GLY A 39 23.81 -3.82 23.04
CA GLY A 39 24.43 -4.51 21.90
C GLY A 39 24.20 -5.99 21.59
N ALA A 40 23.39 -6.74 22.32
CA ALA A 40 23.25 -8.19 22.14
C ALA A 40 22.36 -8.62 20.95
N ASP A 41 21.47 -7.76 20.42
CA ASP A 41 20.45 -8.14 19.43
C ASP A 41 20.74 -7.68 18.00
N PHE A 42 21.88 -7.04 17.74
CA PHE A 42 22.19 -6.50 16.41
C PHE A 42 22.32 -7.56 15.33
N SER A 43 23.12 -8.55 15.57
CA SER A 43 23.40 -9.61 14.60
C SER A 43 22.10 -10.37 14.23
N SER A 44 21.23 -10.57 15.20
CA SER A 44 19.94 -11.24 14.97
C SER A 44 18.99 -10.40 14.13
N VAL A 45 18.84 -9.11 14.42
CA VAL A 45 17.95 -8.20 13.65
C VAL A 45 18.41 -8.08 12.20
N VAL A 46 19.69 -7.83 11.97
CA VAL A 46 20.26 -7.75 10.61
C VAL A 46 20.14 -9.10 9.89
N PHE A 47 20.45 -10.20 10.57
CA PHE A 47 20.36 -11.53 9.98
C PHE A 47 18.93 -11.85 9.50
N TYR A 48 17.91 -11.63 10.35
CA TYR A 48 16.53 -11.88 9.96
C TYR A 48 16.05 -10.94 8.84
N GLN A 49 16.49 -9.68 8.81
CA GLN A 49 16.16 -8.76 7.72
C GLN A 49 16.75 -9.20 6.39
N VAL A 50 18.02 -9.62 6.38
CA VAL A 50 18.66 -10.17 5.19
C VAL A 50 17.96 -11.44 4.74
N LEU A 51 17.67 -12.34 5.66
CA LEU A 51 17.01 -13.62 5.36
C LEU A 51 15.62 -13.40 4.75
N TYR A 52 14.77 -12.58 5.40
CA TYR A 52 13.42 -12.30 4.87
C TYR A 52 13.47 -11.51 3.56
N GLY A 53 14.42 -10.58 3.42
CA GLY A 53 14.66 -9.87 2.17
C GLY A 53 15.03 -10.83 1.03
N LEU A 54 15.97 -11.75 1.25
CA LEU A 54 16.37 -12.76 0.26
C LEU A 54 15.21 -13.70 -0.11
N VAL A 55 14.48 -14.20 0.89
CA VAL A 55 13.29 -15.05 0.66
C VAL A 55 12.24 -14.30 -0.17
N GLY A 56 11.99 -13.02 0.15
CA GLY A 56 11.10 -12.16 -0.62
C GLY A 56 11.58 -11.96 -2.06
N CYS A 57 12.87 -11.71 -2.27
CA CYS A 57 13.47 -11.56 -3.60
C CYS A 57 13.34 -12.83 -4.43
N ILE A 58 13.65 -13.99 -3.85
CA ILE A 58 13.52 -15.29 -4.52
C ILE A 58 12.06 -15.55 -4.87
N GLY A 59 11.13 -15.29 -3.95
CA GLY A 59 9.70 -15.42 -4.18
C GLY A 59 9.22 -14.54 -5.33
N LEU A 60 9.60 -13.25 -5.36
CA LEU A 60 9.29 -12.33 -6.43
C LEU A 60 9.90 -12.75 -7.77
N TYR A 61 11.13 -13.24 -7.76
CA TYR A 61 11.80 -13.75 -8.96
C TYR A 61 11.04 -14.94 -9.55
N ILE A 62 10.73 -15.96 -8.72
CA ILE A 62 9.97 -17.14 -9.15
C ILE A 62 8.60 -16.72 -9.69
N PHE A 63 7.92 -15.81 -9.00
CA PHE A 63 6.62 -15.30 -9.41
C PHE A 63 6.70 -14.55 -10.74
N ALA A 64 7.67 -13.65 -10.91
CA ALA A 64 7.84 -12.86 -12.13
C ALA A 64 8.12 -13.71 -13.37
N PHE A 65 8.89 -14.82 -13.22
CA PHE A 65 9.26 -15.67 -14.35
C PHE A 65 8.34 -16.86 -14.59
N LYS A 66 7.67 -17.38 -13.56
CA LYS A 66 6.82 -18.58 -13.68
C LYS A 66 5.32 -18.28 -13.62
N ALA A 67 4.90 -17.19 -12.98
CA ALA A 67 3.48 -16.88 -12.86
C ALA A 67 2.92 -16.23 -14.14
N ASP A 68 1.82 -16.76 -14.65
CA ASP A 68 1.07 -16.10 -15.71
C ASP A 68 0.25 -14.95 -15.08
N TYR A 69 0.40 -13.74 -15.63
CA TYR A 69 -0.39 -12.57 -15.20
C TYR A 69 -1.90 -12.78 -15.31
N HIS A 70 -2.35 -13.75 -16.15
CA HIS A 70 -3.76 -14.13 -16.22
C HIS A 70 -4.26 -14.75 -14.91
N LEU A 71 -3.39 -15.42 -14.16
CA LEU A 71 -3.71 -15.92 -12.81
C LEU A 71 -4.00 -14.75 -11.87
N LEU A 72 -3.20 -13.68 -11.93
CA LEU A 72 -3.46 -12.47 -11.15
C LEU A 72 -4.85 -11.90 -11.45
N LYS A 73 -5.24 -11.85 -12.72
CA LYS A 73 -6.57 -11.38 -13.11
C LYS A 73 -7.69 -12.27 -12.54
N LYS A 74 -7.49 -13.60 -12.54
CA LYS A 74 -8.46 -14.56 -11.98
C LYS A 74 -8.61 -14.41 -10.47
N PHE A 75 -7.50 -14.18 -9.76
CA PHE A 75 -7.48 -14.05 -8.31
C PHE A 75 -7.58 -12.59 -7.82
N ALA A 76 -7.78 -11.62 -8.71
CA ALA A 76 -7.80 -10.20 -8.38
C ALA A 76 -8.85 -9.85 -7.30
N LEU A 77 -10.10 -10.30 -7.49
CA LEU A 77 -11.17 -10.05 -6.53
C LEU A 77 -10.96 -10.81 -5.20
N PRO A 78 -10.66 -12.12 -5.18
CA PRO A 78 -10.32 -12.82 -3.93
C PRO A 78 -9.18 -12.17 -3.15
N LEU A 79 -8.10 -11.75 -3.82
CA LEU A 79 -6.96 -11.12 -3.18
C LEU A 79 -7.35 -9.77 -2.55
N PHE A 80 -8.16 -8.97 -3.25
CA PHE A 80 -8.66 -7.70 -2.74
C PHE A 80 -9.59 -7.90 -1.54
N LEU A 81 -10.53 -8.84 -1.62
CA LEU A 81 -11.45 -9.15 -0.51
C LEU A 81 -10.69 -9.69 0.70
N PHE A 82 -9.69 -10.55 0.49
CA PHE A 82 -8.81 -11.00 1.56
C PHE A 82 -8.14 -9.82 2.28
N GLY A 83 -7.55 -8.88 1.52
CA GLY A 83 -6.93 -7.68 2.09
C GLY A 83 -7.92 -6.80 2.86
N LEU A 84 -9.15 -6.63 2.36
CA LEU A 84 -10.22 -5.90 3.04
C LEU A 84 -10.62 -6.58 4.35
N ILE A 85 -10.92 -7.87 4.31
CA ILE A 85 -11.35 -8.63 5.49
C ILE A 85 -10.23 -8.64 6.54
N ALA A 86 -9.00 -8.94 6.13
CA ALA A 86 -7.84 -8.91 7.03
C ALA A 86 -7.64 -7.53 7.66
N SER A 87 -7.87 -6.44 6.89
CA SER A 87 -7.80 -5.07 7.41
C SER A 87 -8.89 -4.75 8.43
N VAL A 88 -10.06 -5.35 8.33
CA VAL A 88 -11.14 -5.23 9.33
C VAL A 88 -10.80 -6.02 10.60
N LEU A 89 -10.16 -7.20 10.48
CA LEU A 89 -9.79 -8.03 11.62
C LEU A 89 -8.83 -7.35 12.59
N VAL A 90 -8.08 -6.34 12.14
CA VAL A 90 -7.19 -5.54 13.01
C VAL A 90 -7.94 -4.82 14.15
N PHE A 91 -9.23 -4.55 13.96
CA PHE A 91 -10.05 -3.89 14.98
C PHE A 91 -10.64 -4.84 16.01
N LEU A 92 -10.50 -6.15 15.81
CA LEU A 92 -11.02 -7.13 16.75
C LEU A 92 -10.10 -7.23 17.99
N PRO A 93 -10.67 -7.17 19.21
CA PRO A 93 -9.90 -7.37 20.44
C PRO A 93 -9.30 -8.79 20.46
N GLY A 94 -8.04 -8.89 20.89
CA GLY A 94 -7.31 -10.16 20.95
C GLY A 94 -6.59 -10.58 19.65
N ILE A 95 -6.90 -9.96 18.49
CA ILE A 95 -6.26 -10.22 17.21
C ILE A 95 -5.39 -9.04 16.79
N GLY A 96 -5.95 -7.83 16.88
CA GLY A 96 -5.26 -6.61 16.51
C GLY A 96 -4.24 -6.18 17.56
N PHE A 97 -3.07 -5.76 17.09
CA PHE A 97 -2.02 -5.16 17.91
C PHE A 97 -1.89 -3.66 17.60
N SER A 98 -2.05 -2.86 18.64
CA SER A 98 -1.95 -1.40 18.57
C SER A 98 -0.60 -0.94 19.10
N HIS A 99 0.14 -0.18 18.28
CA HIS A 99 1.37 0.48 18.71
C HIS A 99 1.29 1.99 18.42
N GLY A 100 1.61 2.82 19.43
CA GLY A 100 1.56 4.28 19.27
C GLY A 100 0.18 4.84 18.91
N GLY A 101 -0.91 4.18 19.35
CA GLY A 101 -2.29 4.59 19.05
C GLY A 101 -2.78 4.28 17.64
N ALA A 102 -2.04 3.49 16.88
CA ALA A 102 -2.42 3.00 15.56
C ALA A 102 -2.57 1.48 15.57
N SER A 103 -3.74 0.99 15.14
CA SER A 103 -4.03 -0.44 15.04
C SER A 103 -3.78 -0.89 13.61
N ARG A 104 -2.60 -1.46 13.33
CA ARG A 104 -2.15 -1.79 11.95
C ARG A 104 -1.72 -3.23 11.78
N TRP A 105 -1.48 -3.93 12.88
CA TRP A 105 -0.86 -5.23 12.89
C TRP A 105 -1.80 -6.28 13.44
N ILE A 106 -1.72 -7.48 12.91
CA ILE A 106 -2.29 -8.69 13.48
C ILE A 106 -1.15 -9.47 14.09
N ASN A 107 -1.31 -9.88 15.34
CA ASN A 107 -0.35 -10.74 16.02
C ASN A 107 -0.88 -12.18 16.01
N ILE A 108 -0.16 -13.06 15.33
CA ILE A 108 -0.44 -14.51 15.32
C ILE A 108 0.74 -15.22 15.98
N GLY A 109 0.68 -15.33 17.31
CA GLY A 109 1.77 -15.90 18.09
C GLY A 109 3.03 -15.04 18.06
N SER A 110 4.08 -15.47 17.34
CA SER A 110 5.34 -14.73 17.21
C SER A 110 5.44 -13.94 15.90
N ILE A 111 4.44 -13.99 15.03
CA ILE A 111 4.46 -13.37 13.70
C ILE A 111 3.57 -12.13 13.70
N PHE A 112 4.15 -10.99 13.34
CA PHE A 112 3.40 -9.76 13.10
C PHE A 112 3.08 -9.65 11.61
N PHE A 113 1.80 -9.57 11.29
CA PHE A 113 1.28 -9.47 9.95
C PHE A 113 0.59 -8.11 9.77
N GLN A 114 0.94 -7.38 8.70
CA GLN A 114 0.30 -6.11 8.36
C GLN A 114 -0.69 -6.29 7.22
N PRO A 115 -2.00 -6.28 7.47
CA PRO A 115 -3.01 -6.51 6.45
C PRO A 115 -3.04 -5.45 5.35
N SER A 116 -2.68 -4.20 5.66
CA SER A 116 -2.67 -3.11 4.68
C SER A 116 -1.68 -3.32 3.53
N GLU A 117 -0.61 -4.12 3.72
CA GLU A 117 0.30 -4.51 2.64
C GLU A 117 -0.40 -5.39 1.59
N PHE A 118 -1.21 -6.35 2.07
CA PHE A 118 -2.01 -7.21 1.20
C PHE A 118 -3.18 -6.46 0.57
N LEU A 119 -3.82 -5.55 1.31
CA LEU A 119 -4.87 -4.68 0.79
C LEU A 119 -4.34 -3.81 -0.36
N LYS A 120 -3.17 -3.21 -0.20
CA LYS A 120 -2.51 -2.40 -1.22
C LYS A 120 -2.26 -3.19 -2.51
N LEU A 121 -1.65 -4.38 -2.38
CA LEU A 121 -1.39 -5.26 -3.51
C LEU A 121 -2.70 -5.73 -4.17
N GLY A 122 -3.65 -6.21 -3.36
CA GLY A 122 -4.96 -6.69 -3.83
C GLY A 122 -5.74 -5.62 -4.56
N LEU A 123 -5.75 -4.38 -4.04
CA LEU A 123 -6.43 -3.25 -4.66
C LEU A 123 -5.82 -2.89 -6.02
N VAL A 124 -4.49 -2.81 -6.12
CA VAL A 124 -3.80 -2.50 -7.38
C VAL A 124 -4.11 -3.56 -8.45
N VAL A 125 -4.01 -4.84 -8.09
CA VAL A 125 -4.30 -5.96 -9.01
C VAL A 125 -5.78 -5.96 -9.41
N TYR A 126 -6.68 -5.75 -8.44
CA TYR A 126 -8.12 -5.71 -8.71
C TYR A 126 -8.51 -4.54 -9.60
N LEU A 127 -8.02 -3.33 -9.32
CA LEU A 127 -8.29 -2.16 -10.15
C LEU A 127 -7.73 -2.30 -11.55
N ALA A 128 -6.53 -2.85 -11.72
CA ALA A 128 -5.95 -3.12 -13.03
C ALA A 128 -6.83 -4.08 -13.85
N ALA A 129 -7.31 -5.16 -13.23
CA ALA A 129 -8.22 -6.12 -13.86
C ALA A 129 -9.59 -5.48 -14.19
N TRP A 130 -10.14 -4.71 -13.24
CA TRP A 130 -11.42 -4.03 -13.38
C TRP A 130 -11.40 -2.97 -14.49
N ILE A 131 -10.40 -2.09 -14.51
CA ILE A 131 -10.19 -1.07 -15.54
C ILE A 131 -10.03 -1.74 -16.92
N SER A 132 -9.21 -2.79 -16.99
CA SER A 132 -9.01 -3.54 -18.24
C SER A 132 -10.31 -4.12 -18.80
N SER A 133 -11.23 -4.55 -17.94
CA SER A 133 -12.54 -5.07 -18.36
C SER A 133 -13.53 -4.00 -18.79
N ARG A 134 -13.33 -2.74 -18.39
CA ARG A 134 -14.26 -1.62 -18.60
C ARG A 134 -13.71 -0.49 -19.48
N LYS A 135 -12.76 -0.79 -20.36
CA LYS A 135 -12.08 0.21 -21.23
C LYS A 135 -13.06 1.16 -21.97
N LYS A 136 -14.22 0.67 -22.39
CA LYS A 136 -15.20 1.49 -23.12
C LYS A 136 -15.91 2.53 -22.24
N ASN A 137 -16.08 2.25 -20.95
CA ASN A 137 -16.91 3.03 -20.04
C ASN A 137 -16.09 3.79 -18.97
N ILE A 138 -14.77 3.64 -18.98
CA ILE A 138 -13.90 4.26 -17.97
C ILE A 138 -13.92 5.80 -18.04
N HIS A 139 -14.26 6.35 -19.21
CA HIS A 139 -14.35 7.79 -19.45
C HIS A 139 -15.61 8.43 -18.85
N ASP A 140 -16.61 7.65 -18.47
CA ASP A 140 -17.87 8.13 -17.93
C ASP A 140 -17.76 8.33 -16.41
N PHE A 141 -18.39 9.41 -15.93
CA PHE A 141 -18.39 9.69 -14.49
C PHE A 141 -19.14 8.62 -13.69
N LYS A 142 -20.35 8.23 -14.13
CA LYS A 142 -21.22 7.32 -13.39
C LYS A 142 -20.75 5.86 -13.46
N THR A 143 -20.28 5.41 -14.61
CA THR A 143 -19.96 3.98 -14.85
C THR A 143 -18.47 3.67 -14.74
N GLY A 144 -17.62 4.70 -14.84
CA GLY A 144 -16.17 4.59 -14.72
C GLY A 144 -15.66 5.16 -13.39
N PHE A 145 -15.76 6.48 -13.19
CA PHE A 145 -15.15 7.14 -12.03
C PHE A 145 -15.85 6.82 -10.71
N LEU A 146 -17.16 6.85 -10.64
CA LEU A 146 -17.90 6.66 -9.38
C LEU A 146 -17.67 5.27 -8.75
N PRO A 147 -17.73 4.13 -9.50
CA PRO A 147 -17.37 2.84 -8.94
C PRO A 147 -15.88 2.74 -8.56
N PHE A 148 -14.98 3.33 -9.35
CA PHE A 148 -13.56 3.43 -9.01
C PHE A 148 -13.36 4.16 -7.69
N ALA A 149 -13.96 5.34 -7.53
CA ALA A 149 -13.88 6.14 -6.31
C ALA A 149 -14.48 5.39 -5.10
N GLY A 150 -15.56 4.62 -5.30
CA GLY A 150 -16.15 3.77 -4.27
C GLY A 150 -15.19 2.68 -3.78
N ILE A 151 -14.54 1.96 -4.70
CA ILE A 151 -13.57 0.91 -4.35
C ILE A 151 -12.37 1.49 -3.59
N VAL A 152 -11.80 2.59 -4.10
CA VAL A 152 -10.67 3.28 -3.47
C VAL A 152 -11.10 3.91 -2.14
N GLY A 153 -12.30 4.49 -2.09
CA GLY A 153 -12.87 5.14 -0.91
C GLY A 153 -13.07 4.16 0.26
N VAL A 154 -13.62 2.97 0.01
CA VAL A 154 -13.79 1.93 1.05
C VAL A 154 -12.44 1.49 1.59
N SER A 155 -11.45 1.25 0.70
CA SER A 155 -10.10 0.86 1.11
C SER A 155 -9.41 1.98 1.90
N GLY A 156 -9.53 3.23 1.42
CA GLY A 156 -8.97 4.40 2.07
C GLY A 156 -9.60 4.68 3.44
N PHE A 157 -10.92 4.51 3.56
CA PHE A 157 -11.63 4.67 4.83
C PHE A 157 -11.09 3.72 5.91
N LEU A 158 -10.85 2.44 5.57
CA LEU A 158 -10.25 1.49 6.51
C LEU A 158 -8.85 1.94 6.97
N LEU A 159 -8.01 2.47 6.05
CA LEU A 159 -6.67 2.95 6.40
C LEU A 159 -6.72 4.21 7.28
N VAL A 160 -7.70 5.09 7.07
CA VAL A 160 -7.94 6.26 7.96
C VAL A 160 -8.29 5.79 9.37
N LEU A 161 -9.19 4.79 9.51
CA LEU A 161 -9.54 4.20 10.80
C LEU A 161 -8.33 3.54 11.49
N GLN A 162 -7.45 2.88 10.72
CA GLN A 162 -6.19 2.30 11.21
C GLN A 162 -5.12 3.34 11.54
N ARG A 163 -5.36 4.62 11.21
CA ARG A 163 -4.40 5.74 11.28
C ARG A 163 -3.15 5.51 10.41
N ASP A 164 -3.28 4.75 9.31
CA ASP A 164 -2.19 4.40 8.39
C ASP A 164 -2.12 5.37 7.20
N MET A 165 -1.70 6.60 7.48
CA MET A 165 -1.64 7.67 6.48
C MET A 165 -0.55 7.43 5.42
N GLY A 166 0.54 6.75 5.77
CA GLY A 166 1.61 6.43 4.82
C GLY A 166 1.12 5.49 3.72
N THR A 167 0.51 4.37 4.12
CA THR A 167 -0.08 3.40 3.16
C THR A 167 -1.22 4.03 2.36
N LEU A 168 -2.07 4.87 2.99
CA LEU A 168 -3.14 5.60 2.32
C LEU A 168 -2.60 6.48 1.19
N GLY A 169 -1.53 7.25 1.44
CA GLY A 169 -0.91 8.11 0.44
C GLY A 169 -0.39 7.33 -0.77
N ILE A 170 0.43 6.29 -0.52
CA ILE A 170 0.99 5.43 -1.57
C ILE A 170 -0.12 4.76 -2.37
N MET A 171 -1.13 4.23 -1.70
CA MET A 171 -2.25 3.54 -2.33
C MET A 171 -3.06 4.50 -3.20
N THR A 172 -3.37 5.69 -2.72
CA THR A 172 -4.12 6.71 -3.46
C THR A 172 -3.38 7.13 -4.73
N ILE A 173 -2.07 7.42 -4.63
CA ILE A 173 -1.23 7.78 -5.78
C ILE A 173 -1.24 6.64 -6.81
N SER A 174 -1.04 5.39 -6.36
CA SER A 174 -1.05 4.22 -7.25
C SER A 174 -2.39 4.06 -7.98
N CYS A 175 -3.51 4.25 -7.28
CA CYS A 175 -4.85 4.17 -7.87
C CYS A 175 -5.09 5.28 -8.89
N VAL A 176 -4.67 6.52 -8.60
CA VAL A 176 -4.77 7.67 -9.51
C VAL A 176 -4.00 7.40 -10.81
N ILE A 177 -2.76 6.92 -10.68
CA ILE A 177 -1.93 6.55 -11.83
C ILE A 177 -2.61 5.45 -12.66
N LEU A 178 -3.11 4.40 -12.02
CA LEU A 178 -3.81 3.31 -12.71
C LEU A 178 -5.06 3.80 -13.46
N PHE A 179 -5.86 4.65 -12.84
CA PHE A 179 -7.05 5.22 -13.48
C PHE A 179 -6.70 6.06 -14.71
N PHE A 180 -5.66 6.89 -14.59
CA PHE A 180 -5.17 7.71 -15.69
C PHE A 180 -4.62 6.85 -16.84
N LEU A 181 -3.75 5.88 -16.55
CA LEU A 181 -3.20 4.95 -17.55
C LEU A 181 -4.28 4.07 -18.20
N GLY A 182 -5.35 3.79 -17.46
CA GLY A 182 -6.52 3.09 -17.96
C GLY A 182 -7.42 3.89 -18.92
N GLY A 183 -7.10 5.18 -19.12
CA GLY A 183 -7.84 6.09 -20.00
C GLY A 183 -8.91 6.91 -19.26
N GLY A 184 -8.88 6.95 -17.93
CA GLY A 184 -9.77 7.80 -17.14
C GLY A 184 -9.52 9.29 -17.41
N LYS A 185 -10.58 10.11 -17.36
CA LYS A 185 -10.48 11.56 -17.59
C LYS A 185 -9.85 12.26 -16.39
N LEU A 186 -8.85 13.09 -16.64
CA LEU A 186 -8.19 13.90 -15.61
C LEU A 186 -9.17 14.79 -14.83
N LYS A 187 -10.22 15.29 -15.48
CA LYS A 187 -11.28 16.08 -14.83
C LYS A 187 -11.93 15.33 -13.68
N HIS A 188 -12.17 14.04 -13.81
CA HIS A 188 -12.77 13.22 -12.74
C HIS A 188 -11.81 13.03 -11.57
N LEU A 189 -10.50 12.88 -11.84
CA LEU A 189 -9.48 12.83 -10.80
C LEU A 189 -9.37 14.15 -10.03
N LEU A 190 -9.49 15.30 -10.73
CA LEU A 190 -9.53 16.61 -10.07
C LEU A 190 -10.75 16.75 -9.16
N VAL A 191 -11.94 16.31 -9.62
CA VAL A 191 -13.14 16.26 -8.78
C VAL A 191 -12.92 15.38 -7.54
N GLY A 192 -12.32 14.21 -7.71
CA GLY A 192 -11.96 13.33 -6.60
C GLY A 192 -10.98 13.97 -5.63
N LEU A 193 -9.95 14.66 -6.14
CA LEU A 193 -8.98 15.38 -5.33
C LEU A 193 -9.64 16.49 -4.51
N VAL A 194 -10.49 17.30 -5.14
CA VAL A 194 -11.25 18.35 -4.45
C VAL A 194 -12.13 17.74 -3.36
N ALA A 195 -12.82 16.63 -3.64
CA ALA A 195 -13.64 15.94 -2.64
C ALA A 195 -12.80 15.45 -1.45
N ILE A 196 -11.62 14.86 -1.69
CA ILE A 196 -10.69 14.42 -0.63
C ILE A 196 -10.23 15.62 0.21
N VAL A 197 -9.85 16.72 -0.43
CA VAL A 197 -9.42 17.94 0.26
C VAL A 197 -10.54 18.51 1.13
N VAL A 198 -11.76 18.59 0.60
CA VAL A 198 -12.94 19.07 1.36
C VAL A 198 -13.21 18.15 2.57
N ILE A 199 -13.18 16.83 2.37
CA ILE A 199 -13.37 15.87 3.47
C ILE A 199 -12.26 16.03 4.51
N PHE A 200 -11.00 16.17 4.08
CA PHE A 200 -9.86 16.35 4.98
C PHE A 200 -10.02 17.61 5.85
N PHE A 201 -10.31 18.76 5.23
CA PHE A 201 -10.50 20.00 5.98
C PHE A 201 -11.74 19.95 6.88
N SER A 202 -12.82 19.27 6.44
CA SER A 202 -13.98 19.03 7.30
C SER A 202 -13.61 18.23 8.53
N LEU A 203 -12.87 17.12 8.37
CA LEU A 203 -12.42 16.29 9.48
C LEU A 203 -11.47 17.02 10.44
N VAL A 204 -10.61 17.90 9.91
CA VAL A 204 -9.72 18.74 10.73
C VAL A 204 -10.52 19.79 11.51
N TYR A 205 -11.51 20.41 10.86
CA TYR A 205 -12.37 21.42 11.50
C TYR A 205 -13.18 20.87 12.68
N PHE A 206 -13.70 19.66 12.54
CA PHE A 206 -14.51 19.01 13.59
C PHE A 206 -13.68 18.36 14.72
N GLU A 207 -12.34 18.22 14.57
CA GLU A 207 -11.45 17.65 15.61
C GLU A 207 -10.33 18.63 16.00
N PRO A 208 -10.49 19.38 17.10
CA PRO A 208 -9.50 20.36 17.56
C PRO A 208 -8.10 19.79 17.82
N TYR A 209 -7.98 18.51 18.15
CA TYR A 209 -6.71 17.83 18.35
C TYR A 209 -5.87 17.74 17.07
N ARG A 210 -6.51 17.58 15.91
CA ARG A 210 -5.81 17.52 14.61
C ARG A 210 -5.31 18.90 14.20
N MET A 211 -6.08 19.94 14.53
CA MET A 211 -5.69 21.33 14.28
C MET A 211 -4.39 21.67 15.04
N LYS A 212 -4.25 21.28 16.31
CA LYS A 212 -3.02 21.51 17.10
C LYS A 212 -1.77 20.88 16.44
N ARG A 213 -1.88 19.70 15.83
CA ARG A 213 -0.74 19.07 15.12
C ARG A 213 -0.32 19.84 13.86
N ILE A 214 -1.28 20.41 13.15
CA ILE A 214 -0.99 21.22 11.96
C ILE A 214 -0.30 22.51 12.38
N VAL A 215 -0.80 23.17 13.42
CA VAL A 215 -0.18 24.40 13.96
C VAL A 215 1.25 24.16 14.41
N VAL A 216 1.51 23.09 15.19
CA VAL A 216 2.87 22.72 15.63
C VAL A 216 3.80 22.38 14.44
N PHE A 217 3.25 21.87 13.34
CA PHE A 217 4.05 21.59 12.15
C PHE A 217 4.40 22.86 11.35
N LEU A 218 3.50 23.84 11.35
CA LEU A 218 3.69 25.12 10.65
C LEU A 218 4.49 26.14 11.48
N ASP A 219 4.40 26.05 12.80
CA ASP A 219 5.11 26.93 13.74
C ASP A 219 5.74 26.08 14.84
N PRO A 220 6.97 25.58 14.61
CA PRO A 220 7.69 24.67 15.53
C PRO A 220 8.37 25.38 16.70
N SER A 221 8.05 26.68 16.99
CA SER A 221 8.60 27.45 18.11
C SER A 221 8.11 26.99 19.46
#